data_49fbe0598a8ea903fa921ddf34a478fc
#
_entry.id   49fbe0598a8ea903fa921ddf34a478fc
#
_cell.length_a   1.000
_cell.length_b   1.000
_cell.length_c   1.000
_cell.angle_alpha   90.00
_cell.angle_beta   90.00
_cell.angle_gamma   90.00
#
_symmetry.space_group_name_H-M   'P 1'
#
loop_
_entity.id
_entity.type
_entity.pdbx_description
1 polymer ?
#
loop_
_entity_poly.entity_id
_entity_poly.type
_entity_poly.pdbx_seq_one_letter_code
_entity_poly.pdbx_strand_id
1 'polypeptide(L)'
;MRNSENVLNSLAGHSQDLSYKFERLYRLLFNENLFAEAYQRLSRNPGNCTKGTDGQTIDGTSIKRIRDLIEQLKDESYRPCPARRIYIPKKNGKLRPLGIPSFKDKLVQEVVRMILEAIYEGHFEDCSHGFRPHRGCHTAMASLQKGGSGTRWFIEGDIKGFFDNINHDVLISILSERIHDERFLRLIRKFLKAGYLEQWEYKNSYIGTPQGGIISPILANVYLDKLDKFMLRYIETFNKGKARQRNPEYKRVASRKDKRVKKLKNEQDEQKKGVLRSEIASLHREMQRLPATLDMDENFKRMKYVRYADDFLICVIGSKADCQKAKEDIKNFLQEQLKLQLSDEKTLITNANDTAKFLGFEVTVRSTNKTKKDYRGIPIRSLDHKVVLLLPFEAMRKKLLDYDAMRIVIKDGKEVWESTSRPYLRSNDDLEILNRYNSEIRGIYNYYCIANNVNILNSFYGIMKESMYKTFSSKYESTVRKIVNKYCKDKIFTVRYQNKKGEWLERTLYHGGFRLNKEARIDNAHIMPNYYGMESTSLMARLKAHKCEYCGAEDNLKMMHVRKLKDLKGKEAWEKLMIARQRKTIAVCEKCYNKIHGKK
;
A
#
# COMPACT_ATOMS: atom_id res chain seq x y z
N MET A 1 18.45 30.10 9.94
CA MET A 1 17.14 29.50 9.58
C MET A 1 16.78 28.40 10.58
N ARG A 2 15.52 28.26 10.96
CA ARG A 2 15.08 27.18 11.88
C ARG A 2 15.32 25.81 11.22
N ASN A 3 15.71 24.82 11.99
CA ASN A 3 15.81 23.44 11.53
C ASN A 3 14.47 22.97 10.96
N SER A 4 14.48 22.31 9.81
CA SER A 4 13.28 21.77 9.14
C SER A 4 12.48 20.83 10.04
N GLU A 5 13.15 20.01 10.83
CA GLU A 5 12.53 19.12 11.82
C GLU A 5 11.71 19.90 12.85
N ASN A 6 12.30 20.93 13.45
CA ASN A 6 11.61 21.79 14.44
C ASN A 6 10.40 22.50 13.81
N VAL A 7 10.50 22.92 12.55
CA VAL A 7 9.39 23.57 11.82
C VAL A 7 8.23 22.61 11.63
N LEU A 8 8.48 21.39 11.12
CA LEU A 8 7.42 20.42 10.87
C LEU A 8 6.81 19.90 12.17
N ASN A 9 7.62 19.67 13.22
CA ASN A 9 7.12 19.26 14.52
C ASN A 9 6.28 20.37 15.19
N SER A 10 6.64 21.64 15.03
CA SER A 10 5.83 22.77 15.49
C SER A 10 4.47 22.83 14.77
N LEU A 11 4.45 22.62 13.44
CA LEU A 11 3.19 22.53 12.69
C LEU A 11 2.32 21.36 13.17
N ALA A 12 2.91 20.18 13.36
CA ALA A 12 2.21 19.01 13.88
C ALA A 12 1.69 19.23 15.31
N GLY A 13 2.43 19.94 16.16
CA GLY A 13 1.99 20.33 17.50
C GLY A 13 0.78 21.27 17.47
N HIS A 14 0.85 22.35 16.71
CA HIS A 14 -0.29 23.27 16.55
C HIS A 14 -1.49 22.62 15.86
N SER A 15 -1.27 21.62 15.03
CA SER A 15 -2.36 20.92 14.36
C SER A 15 -3.28 20.17 15.31
N GLN A 16 -2.83 19.84 16.53
CA GLN A 16 -3.66 19.16 17.54
C GLN A 16 -4.87 20.00 17.96
N ASP A 17 -4.76 21.31 17.88
CA ASP A 17 -5.89 22.23 18.06
C ASP A 17 -6.65 22.37 16.73
N LEU A 18 -7.90 21.88 16.70
CA LEU A 18 -8.78 21.98 15.53
C LEU A 18 -9.18 23.42 15.19
N SER A 19 -9.18 24.32 16.18
CA SER A 19 -9.51 25.73 15.97
C SER A 19 -8.34 26.54 15.41
N TYR A 20 -7.12 26.00 15.51
CA TYR A 20 -5.92 26.69 15.07
C TYR A 20 -5.91 26.92 13.56
N LYS A 21 -5.70 28.17 13.14
CA LYS A 21 -5.59 28.59 11.75
C LYS A 21 -4.13 28.80 11.40
N PHE A 22 -3.68 28.11 10.35
CA PHE A 22 -2.31 28.21 9.89
C PHE A 22 -2.13 29.41 8.98
N GLU A 23 -1.33 30.36 9.44
CA GLU A 23 -0.93 31.54 8.70
C GLU A 23 0.55 31.46 8.33
N ARG A 24 0.98 32.26 7.35
CA ARG A 24 2.38 32.42 6.94
C ARG A 24 3.10 31.13 6.54
N LEU A 25 2.37 30.11 6.03
CA LEU A 25 2.94 28.85 5.56
C LEU A 25 3.82 29.05 4.32
N TYR A 26 3.46 30.02 3.47
CA TYR A 26 4.24 30.32 2.26
C TYR A 26 5.69 30.71 2.58
N ARG A 27 5.95 31.35 3.71
CA ARG A 27 7.31 31.72 4.16
C ARG A 27 8.19 30.49 4.46
N LEU A 28 7.59 29.33 4.76
CA LEU A 28 8.33 28.11 4.99
C LEU A 28 9.01 27.61 3.71
N LEU A 29 8.48 27.98 2.53
CA LEU A 29 9.10 27.70 1.23
C LEU A 29 10.39 28.46 0.98
N PHE A 30 10.78 29.38 1.87
CA PHE A 30 12.07 30.08 1.82
C PHE A 30 13.16 29.35 2.60
N ASN A 31 12.82 28.24 3.26
CA ASN A 31 13.75 27.48 4.08
C ASN A 31 14.54 26.46 3.25
N GLU A 32 15.83 26.75 3.02
CA GLU A 32 16.76 25.90 2.27
C GLU A 32 16.86 24.47 2.85
N ASN A 33 16.69 24.30 4.18
CA ASN A 33 16.75 22.99 4.81
C ASN A 33 15.54 22.10 4.45
N LEU A 34 14.34 22.67 4.23
CA LEU A 34 13.19 21.93 3.72
C LEU A 34 13.41 21.43 2.30
N PHE A 35 14.04 22.24 1.45
CA PHE A 35 14.41 21.80 0.10
C PHE A 35 15.50 20.74 0.10
N ALA A 36 16.45 20.84 1.02
CA ALA A 36 17.47 19.81 1.22
C ALA A 36 16.84 18.47 1.59
N GLU A 37 15.88 18.46 2.50
CA GLU A 37 15.13 17.26 2.87
C GLU A 37 14.27 16.74 1.71
N ALA A 38 13.56 17.62 1.01
CA ALA A 38 12.81 17.26 -0.19
C ALA A 38 13.70 16.58 -1.24
N TYR A 39 14.88 17.13 -1.49
CA TYR A 39 15.86 16.52 -2.40
C TYR A 39 16.31 15.13 -1.94
N GLN A 40 16.59 14.95 -0.64
CA GLN A 40 16.98 13.66 -0.09
C GLN A 40 15.88 12.60 -0.26
N ARG A 41 14.62 12.94 0.02
CA ARG A 41 13.47 12.04 -0.15
C ARG A 41 13.29 11.66 -1.62
N LEU A 42 13.32 12.64 -2.51
CA LEU A 42 13.18 12.42 -3.94
C LEU A 42 14.31 11.58 -4.54
N SER A 43 15.54 11.71 -4.02
CA SER A 43 16.70 10.97 -4.53
C SER A 43 16.56 9.45 -4.37
N ARG A 44 15.74 8.98 -3.43
CA ARG A 44 15.47 7.56 -3.18
C ARG A 44 14.44 6.98 -4.17
N ASN A 45 13.67 7.82 -4.86
CA ASN A 45 12.58 7.38 -5.73
C ASN A 45 13.08 6.87 -7.09
N PRO A 46 12.58 5.73 -7.60
CA PRO A 46 13.03 5.17 -8.89
C PRO A 46 12.82 6.10 -10.10
N GLY A 47 11.82 6.99 -10.04
CA GLY A 47 11.48 7.94 -11.11
C GLY A 47 12.24 9.27 -11.06
N ASN A 48 13.26 9.41 -10.22
CA ASN A 48 13.98 10.68 -10.03
C ASN A 48 14.76 11.15 -11.29
N CYS A 49 15.27 10.19 -12.08
CA CYS A 49 15.97 10.47 -13.35
C CYS A 49 15.03 10.57 -14.55
N THR A 50 13.70 10.57 -14.36
CA THR A 50 12.75 10.71 -15.47
C THR A 50 12.55 12.18 -15.79
N LYS A 51 12.80 12.57 -17.06
CA LYS A 51 12.68 13.95 -17.55
C LYS A 51 11.22 14.43 -17.50
N GLY A 52 11.01 15.65 -16.99
CA GLY A 52 9.77 16.40 -17.17
C GLY A 52 9.66 17.03 -18.56
N THR A 53 8.77 18.00 -18.71
CA THR A 53 8.60 18.78 -19.95
C THR A 53 9.78 19.71 -20.21
N ASP A 54 10.45 20.18 -19.15
CA ASP A 54 11.65 21.00 -19.19
C ASP A 54 12.94 20.23 -19.49
N GLY A 55 12.84 18.91 -19.70
CA GLY A 55 13.98 18.03 -19.95
C GLY A 55 14.88 17.80 -18.74
N GLN A 56 14.62 18.46 -17.61
CA GLN A 56 15.44 18.38 -16.41
C GLN A 56 15.10 17.17 -15.56
N THR A 57 16.10 16.69 -14.82
CA THR A 57 15.97 15.58 -13.86
C THR A 57 16.61 15.98 -12.53
N ILE A 58 16.71 15.02 -11.61
CA ILE A 58 17.47 15.19 -10.37
C ILE A 58 18.96 15.42 -10.61
N ASP A 59 19.48 15.01 -11.77
CA ASP A 59 20.87 15.17 -12.12
C ASP A 59 21.25 16.66 -12.25
N GLY A 60 22.44 17.03 -11.83
CA GLY A 60 22.90 18.41 -11.79
C GLY A 60 22.31 19.27 -10.68
N THR A 61 21.67 18.66 -9.66
CA THR A 61 21.19 19.42 -8.49
C THR A 61 22.36 20.03 -7.72
N SER A 62 22.25 21.31 -7.41
CA SER A 62 23.24 22.09 -6.65
C SER A 62 22.54 22.98 -5.62
N ILE A 63 23.30 23.48 -4.64
CA ILE A 63 22.78 24.46 -3.67
C ILE A 63 22.33 25.74 -4.40
N LYS A 64 23.08 26.18 -5.42
CA LYS A 64 22.70 27.33 -6.25
C LYS A 64 21.32 27.14 -6.88
N ARG A 65 21.10 25.97 -7.53
CA ARG A 65 19.80 25.67 -8.15
C ARG A 65 18.63 25.69 -7.15
N ILE A 66 18.86 25.25 -5.90
CA ILE A 66 17.85 25.33 -4.84
C ILE A 66 17.61 26.80 -4.46
N ARG A 67 18.66 27.61 -4.29
CA ARG A 67 18.54 29.04 -3.96
C ARG A 67 17.84 29.83 -5.06
N ASP A 68 18.19 29.60 -6.32
CA ASP A 68 17.53 30.23 -7.46
C ASP A 68 16.02 29.92 -7.48
N LEU A 69 15.63 28.69 -7.12
CA LEU A 69 14.23 28.30 -7.00
C LEU A 69 13.54 29.00 -5.81
N ILE A 70 14.24 29.15 -4.70
CA ILE A 70 13.72 29.87 -3.52
C ILE A 70 13.52 31.37 -3.85
N GLU A 71 14.41 32.00 -4.57
CA GLU A 71 14.23 33.40 -5.00
C GLU A 71 12.99 33.55 -5.90
N GLN A 72 12.77 32.63 -6.87
CA GLN A 72 11.53 32.63 -7.65
C GLN A 72 10.26 32.42 -6.83
N LEU A 73 10.34 31.75 -5.68
CA LEU A 73 9.21 31.63 -4.75
C LEU A 73 9.04 32.90 -3.92
N LYS A 74 10.11 33.61 -3.53
CA LYS A 74 10.04 34.86 -2.76
C LYS A 74 9.37 35.99 -3.54
N ASP A 75 9.75 36.15 -4.80
CA ASP A 75 9.21 37.17 -5.70
C ASP A 75 7.92 36.76 -6.41
N GLU A 76 7.41 35.55 -6.12
CA GLU A 76 6.22 34.94 -6.73
C GLU A 76 6.29 34.75 -8.27
N SER A 77 7.47 34.88 -8.88
CA SER A 77 7.67 34.61 -10.30
C SER A 77 7.59 33.12 -10.67
N TYR A 78 7.69 32.25 -9.66
CA TYR A 78 7.59 30.80 -9.87
C TYR A 78 6.29 30.40 -10.56
N ARG A 79 6.45 29.63 -11.65
CA ARG A 79 5.34 29.01 -12.40
C ARG A 79 5.63 27.52 -12.56
N PRO A 80 4.70 26.64 -12.14
CA PRO A 80 4.80 25.21 -12.42
C PRO A 80 4.80 24.94 -13.92
N CYS A 81 5.62 23.99 -14.35
CA CYS A 81 5.58 23.49 -15.72
C CYS A 81 4.41 22.53 -15.92
N PRO A 82 3.83 22.47 -17.12
CA PRO A 82 2.87 21.40 -17.45
C PRO A 82 3.48 20.02 -17.21
N ALA A 83 2.72 19.08 -16.68
CA ALA A 83 3.21 17.72 -16.49
C ALA A 83 3.32 16.98 -17.84
N ARG A 84 4.39 16.22 -18.05
CA ARG A 84 4.50 15.36 -19.24
C ARG A 84 3.63 14.14 -19.09
N ARG A 85 2.61 14.00 -19.96
CA ARG A 85 1.68 12.86 -19.93
C ARG A 85 2.30 11.63 -20.62
N ILE A 86 2.21 10.50 -19.95
CA ILE A 86 2.52 9.17 -20.48
C ILE A 86 1.39 8.21 -20.13
N TYR A 87 1.27 7.12 -20.87
CA TYR A 87 0.24 6.11 -20.63
C TYR A 87 0.84 4.81 -20.17
N ILE A 88 0.27 4.25 -19.11
CA ILE A 88 0.64 2.95 -18.56
C ILE A 88 -0.54 1.99 -18.74
N PRO A 89 -0.35 0.77 -19.30
CA PRO A 89 -1.42 -0.19 -19.47
C PRO A 89 -1.98 -0.66 -18.12
N LYS A 90 -3.30 -0.62 -17.99
CA LYS A 90 -4.03 -1.22 -16.87
C LYS A 90 -4.20 -2.73 -17.09
N LYS A 91 -4.52 -3.47 -16.02
CA LYS A 91 -4.78 -4.93 -16.07
C LYS A 91 -5.92 -5.34 -17.02
N ASN A 92 -6.84 -4.42 -17.32
CA ASN A 92 -8.00 -4.62 -18.21
C ASN A 92 -7.74 -4.12 -19.65
N GLY A 93 -6.50 -3.89 -20.04
CA GLY A 93 -6.13 -3.38 -21.37
C GLY A 93 -6.34 -1.87 -21.57
N LYS A 94 -7.10 -1.19 -20.71
CA LYS A 94 -7.25 0.27 -20.77
C LYS A 94 -5.94 0.96 -20.34
N LEU A 95 -5.71 2.16 -20.85
CA LEU A 95 -4.53 2.97 -20.49
C LEU A 95 -4.82 3.84 -19.25
N ARG A 96 -3.80 3.99 -18.39
CA ARG A 96 -3.81 4.94 -17.27
C ARG A 96 -2.92 6.12 -17.63
N PRO A 97 -3.46 7.34 -17.69
CA PRO A 97 -2.62 8.51 -17.86
C PRO A 97 -1.79 8.77 -16.60
N LEU A 98 -0.50 9.04 -16.77
CA LEU A 98 0.42 9.43 -15.70
C LEU A 98 1.07 10.75 -16.07
N GLY A 99 0.95 11.76 -15.20
CA GLY A 99 1.63 13.04 -15.35
C GLY A 99 2.99 13.02 -14.66
N ILE A 100 4.05 13.37 -15.38
CA ILE A 100 5.41 13.48 -14.84
C ILE A 100 5.73 14.96 -14.68
N PRO A 101 5.75 15.52 -13.44
CA PRO A 101 6.15 16.90 -13.20
C PRO A 101 7.64 17.13 -13.51
N SER A 102 8.02 18.37 -13.78
CA SER A 102 9.43 18.78 -13.86
C SER A 102 10.15 18.54 -12.52
N PHE A 103 11.47 18.44 -12.55
CA PHE A 103 12.20 18.18 -11.30
C PHE A 103 12.09 19.34 -10.31
N LYS A 104 12.11 20.61 -10.79
CA LYS A 104 11.90 21.78 -9.93
C LYS A 104 10.53 21.75 -9.25
N ASP A 105 9.49 21.34 -10.00
CA ASP A 105 8.14 21.23 -9.47
C ASP A 105 8.03 20.08 -8.45
N LYS A 106 8.72 18.95 -8.71
CA LYS A 106 8.80 17.86 -7.72
C LYS A 106 9.39 18.34 -6.38
N LEU A 107 10.43 19.19 -6.42
CA LEU A 107 11.03 19.74 -5.20
C LEU A 107 10.05 20.62 -4.42
N VAL A 108 9.39 21.58 -5.11
CA VAL A 108 8.42 22.47 -4.45
C VAL A 108 7.22 21.67 -3.94
N GLN A 109 6.68 20.75 -4.75
CA GLN A 109 5.59 19.88 -4.35
C GLN A 109 5.93 19.01 -3.12
N GLU A 110 7.17 18.52 -3.02
CA GLU A 110 7.60 17.73 -1.86
C GLU A 110 7.65 18.58 -0.59
N VAL A 111 8.14 19.82 -0.67
CA VAL A 111 8.10 20.75 0.48
C VAL A 111 6.65 21.04 0.89
N VAL A 112 5.77 21.35 -0.07
CA VAL A 112 4.34 21.57 0.19
C VAL A 112 3.69 20.31 0.79
N ARG A 113 4.03 19.11 0.30
CA ARG A 113 3.54 17.83 0.83
C ARG A 113 3.95 17.64 2.29
N MET A 114 5.21 17.93 2.65
CA MET A 114 5.69 17.82 4.03
C MET A 114 4.93 18.77 4.97
N ILE A 115 4.66 20.00 4.53
CA ILE A 115 3.89 20.97 5.30
C ILE A 115 2.44 20.49 5.50
N LEU A 116 1.77 20.07 4.41
CA LEU A 116 0.40 19.56 4.47
C LEU A 116 0.30 18.28 5.32
N GLU A 117 1.27 17.38 5.23
CA GLU A 117 1.31 16.17 6.05
C GLU A 117 1.42 16.52 7.54
N ALA A 118 2.26 17.49 7.90
CA ALA A 118 2.38 17.96 9.29
C ALA A 118 1.07 18.56 9.82
N ILE A 119 0.27 19.19 8.96
CA ILE A 119 -1.00 19.82 9.34
C ILE A 119 -2.14 18.79 9.42
N TYR A 120 -2.23 17.84 8.48
CA TYR A 120 -3.42 17.02 8.32
C TYR A 120 -3.30 15.58 8.83
N GLU A 121 -2.08 14.99 8.91
CA GLU A 121 -1.92 13.57 9.24
C GLU A 121 -2.51 13.21 10.61
N GLY A 122 -2.36 14.10 11.60
CA GLY A 122 -2.92 13.91 12.95
C GLY A 122 -4.45 13.93 13.02
N HIS A 123 -5.14 14.34 11.96
CA HIS A 123 -6.60 14.54 11.93
C HIS A 123 -7.34 13.60 10.98
N PHE A 124 -6.62 12.90 10.14
CA PHE A 124 -7.25 11.88 9.30
C PHE A 124 -7.79 10.75 10.16
N GLU A 125 -9.00 10.34 9.85
CA GLU A 125 -9.69 9.28 10.57
C GLU A 125 -8.99 7.92 10.46
N ASP A 126 -9.18 7.07 11.44
CA ASP A 126 -8.56 5.75 11.51
C ASP A 126 -9.05 4.78 10.42
N CYS A 127 -10.19 5.07 9.80
CA CYS A 127 -10.71 4.30 8.67
C CYS A 127 -9.95 4.53 7.36
N SER A 128 -9.11 5.57 7.28
CA SER A 128 -8.33 5.94 6.09
C SER A 128 -6.92 5.38 6.15
N HIS A 129 -6.50 4.60 5.13
CA HIS A 129 -5.22 3.89 5.12
C HIS A 129 -4.32 4.20 3.93
N GLY A 130 -4.87 4.67 2.80
CA GLY A 130 -4.11 4.93 1.58
C GLY A 130 -3.22 6.17 1.67
N PHE A 131 -1.97 6.09 1.18
CA PHE A 131 -1.03 7.20 1.08
C PHE A 131 -0.64 7.88 2.40
N ARG A 132 -0.85 7.23 3.52
CA ARG A 132 -0.52 7.75 4.85
C ARG A 132 0.75 7.08 5.41
N PRO A 133 1.56 7.79 6.22
CA PRO A 133 2.71 7.19 6.91
C PRO A 133 2.27 6.01 7.77
N HIS A 134 3.09 4.95 7.81
CA HIS A 134 2.87 3.73 8.62
C HIS A 134 1.55 3.00 8.36
N ARG A 135 0.76 3.39 7.35
CA ARG A 135 -0.48 2.74 6.93
C ARG A 135 -0.31 2.12 5.54
N GLY A 136 -1.04 1.06 5.27
CA GLY A 136 -0.96 0.34 4.01
C GLY A 136 -2.09 -0.65 3.84
N CYS A 137 -2.01 -1.49 2.79
CA CYS A 137 -3.03 -2.52 2.54
C CYS A 137 -3.22 -3.46 3.74
N HIS A 138 -2.13 -3.83 4.44
CA HIS A 138 -2.22 -4.73 5.60
C HIS A 138 -2.95 -4.09 6.78
N THR A 139 -2.74 -2.81 7.07
CA THR A 139 -3.46 -2.12 8.15
C THR A 139 -4.95 -1.97 7.84
N ALA A 140 -5.30 -1.71 6.56
CA ALA A 140 -6.69 -1.68 6.11
C ALA A 140 -7.37 -3.04 6.31
N MET A 141 -6.71 -4.13 5.90
CA MET A 141 -7.21 -5.48 6.07
C MET A 141 -7.34 -5.90 7.54
N ALA A 142 -6.36 -5.52 8.39
CA ALA A 142 -6.41 -5.76 9.82
C ALA A 142 -7.60 -5.04 10.48
N SER A 143 -7.86 -3.79 10.07
CA SER A 143 -9.03 -3.01 10.53
C SER A 143 -10.35 -3.70 10.16
N LEU A 144 -10.47 -4.25 8.94
CA LEU A 144 -11.63 -5.04 8.53
C LEU A 144 -11.83 -6.28 9.38
N GLN A 145 -10.77 -7.04 9.63
CA GLN A 145 -10.84 -8.26 10.46
C GLN A 145 -11.22 -7.96 11.92
N LYS A 146 -10.72 -6.86 12.47
CA LYS A 146 -11.00 -6.43 13.85
C LYS A 146 -12.47 -5.99 14.03
N GLY A 147 -13.02 -5.25 13.07
CA GLY A 147 -14.34 -4.63 13.21
C GLY A 147 -15.46 -5.29 12.40
N GLY A 148 -15.16 -6.21 11.48
CA GLY A 148 -16.12 -6.78 10.53
C GLY A 148 -16.78 -8.09 10.98
N SER A 149 -16.61 -8.52 12.23
CA SER A 149 -17.21 -9.77 12.69
C SER A 149 -18.75 -9.72 12.66
N GLY A 150 -19.37 -10.75 12.08
CA GLY A 150 -20.82 -10.84 11.96
C GLY A 150 -21.44 -10.10 10.79
N THR A 151 -20.63 -9.53 9.90
CA THR A 151 -21.06 -8.90 8.65
C THR A 151 -21.96 -9.83 7.85
N ARG A 152 -23.01 -9.26 7.25
CA ARG A 152 -23.97 -9.93 6.36
C ARG A 152 -23.86 -9.46 4.93
N TRP A 153 -23.47 -8.22 4.75
CA TRP A 153 -23.32 -7.59 3.45
C TRP A 153 -22.04 -6.77 3.39
N PHE A 154 -21.41 -6.78 2.25
CA PHE A 154 -20.34 -5.86 1.90
C PHE A 154 -20.86 -4.85 0.89
N ILE A 155 -20.49 -3.58 1.05
CA ILE A 155 -20.62 -2.57 0.00
C ILE A 155 -19.20 -2.27 -0.49
N GLU A 156 -18.91 -2.71 -1.71
CA GLU A 156 -17.65 -2.42 -2.40
C GLU A 156 -17.82 -1.08 -3.10
N GLY A 157 -17.00 -0.08 -2.79
CA GLY A 157 -17.14 1.26 -3.33
C GLY A 157 -15.91 1.72 -4.09
N ASP A 158 -16.11 2.33 -5.25
CA ASP A 158 -15.08 2.93 -6.11
C ASP A 158 -15.58 4.28 -6.62
N ILE A 159 -14.76 5.31 -6.54
CA ILE A 159 -15.10 6.65 -7.04
C ILE A 159 -14.63 6.76 -8.50
N LYS A 160 -15.54 7.12 -9.40
CA LYS A 160 -15.28 7.18 -10.83
C LYS A 160 -14.23 8.23 -11.17
N GLY A 161 -13.04 7.77 -11.62
CA GLY A 161 -11.98 8.66 -12.09
C GLY A 161 -11.55 9.71 -11.04
N PHE A 162 -11.47 9.33 -9.78
CA PHE A 162 -11.31 10.24 -8.64
C PHE A 162 -10.27 11.34 -8.87
N PHE A 163 -9.02 10.99 -9.18
CA PHE A 163 -7.94 11.97 -9.39
C PHE A 163 -8.20 12.92 -10.55
N ASP A 164 -8.92 12.47 -11.56
CA ASP A 164 -9.23 13.26 -12.76
C ASP A 164 -10.47 14.17 -12.54
N ASN A 165 -11.26 13.93 -11.48
CA ASN A 165 -12.51 14.62 -11.20
C ASN A 165 -12.52 15.46 -9.91
N ILE A 166 -11.39 15.60 -9.21
CA ILE A 166 -11.30 16.48 -8.03
C ILE A 166 -11.63 17.92 -8.44
N ASN A 167 -12.67 18.49 -7.83
CA ASN A 167 -13.03 19.90 -8.06
C ASN A 167 -12.05 20.82 -7.35
N HIS A 168 -11.40 21.72 -8.08
CA HIS A 168 -10.36 22.60 -7.54
C HIS A 168 -10.91 23.58 -6.49
N ASP A 169 -12.10 24.14 -6.72
CA ASP A 169 -12.67 25.14 -5.80
C ASP A 169 -13.13 24.48 -4.50
N VAL A 170 -13.75 23.30 -4.57
CA VAL A 170 -14.08 22.49 -3.38
C VAL A 170 -12.82 22.13 -2.60
N LEU A 171 -11.74 21.69 -3.29
CA LEU A 171 -10.48 21.37 -2.61
C LEU A 171 -9.87 22.57 -1.90
N ILE A 172 -9.83 23.74 -2.57
CA ILE A 172 -9.30 24.96 -1.98
C ILE A 172 -10.18 25.43 -0.80
N SER A 173 -11.50 25.31 -0.92
CA SER A 173 -12.43 25.60 0.20
C SER A 173 -12.15 24.71 1.41
N ILE A 174 -11.93 23.39 1.20
CA ILE A 174 -11.58 22.47 2.30
C ILE A 174 -10.24 22.85 2.93
N LEU A 175 -9.23 23.20 2.13
CA LEU A 175 -7.93 23.63 2.64
C LEU A 175 -8.03 24.93 3.43
N SER A 176 -8.85 25.89 2.98
CA SER A 176 -9.04 27.20 3.62
C SER A 176 -9.72 27.11 5.01
N GLU A 177 -10.37 25.99 5.32
CA GLU A 177 -10.91 25.76 6.66
C GLU A 177 -9.81 25.79 7.75
N ARG A 178 -8.59 25.43 7.41
CA ARG A 178 -7.44 25.41 8.33
C ARG A 178 -6.28 26.31 7.90
N ILE A 179 -6.15 26.59 6.63
CA ILE A 179 -5.01 27.36 6.06
C ILE A 179 -5.50 28.76 5.69
N HIS A 180 -5.08 29.76 6.44
CA HIS A 180 -5.39 31.17 6.24
C HIS A 180 -4.20 31.92 5.60
N ASP A 181 -3.54 31.29 4.63
CA ASP A 181 -2.44 31.86 3.85
C ASP A 181 -2.77 31.83 2.36
N GLU A 182 -3.27 32.94 1.84
CA GLU A 182 -3.66 33.11 0.44
C GLU A 182 -2.52 32.83 -0.54
N ARG A 183 -1.28 33.18 -0.21
CA ARG A 183 -0.12 32.92 -1.05
C ARG A 183 0.12 31.41 -1.18
N PHE A 184 -0.03 30.67 -0.09
CA PHE A 184 0.12 29.22 -0.07
C PHE A 184 -1.00 28.53 -0.85
N LEU A 185 -2.24 28.96 -0.68
CA LEU A 185 -3.39 28.43 -1.42
C LEU A 185 -3.29 28.75 -2.92
N ARG A 186 -2.84 29.96 -3.29
CA ARG A 186 -2.56 30.31 -4.68
C ARG A 186 -1.50 29.41 -5.31
N LEU A 187 -0.46 29.04 -4.57
CA LEU A 187 0.57 28.11 -5.08
C LEU A 187 -0.03 26.73 -5.35
N ILE A 188 -0.85 26.20 -4.43
CA ILE A 188 -1.55 24.94 -4.67
C ILE A 188 -2.45 25.05 -5.91
N ARG A 189 -3.20 26.13 -6.05
CA ARG A 189 -4.04 26.40 -7.24
C ARG A 189 -3.22 26.47 -8.53
N LYS A 190 -2.00 27.05 -8.49
CA LYS A 190 -1.07 27.04 -9.64
C LYS A 190 -0.68 25.61 -10.03
N PHE A 191 -0.41 24.70 -9.07
CA PHE A 191 -0.13 23.29 -9.37
C PHE A 191 -1.31 22.56 -9.99
N LEU A 192 -2.52 22.81 -9.48
CA LEU A 192 -3.75 22.19 -10.00
C LEU A 192 -4.03 22.64 -11.44
N LYS A 193 -3.76 23.92 -11.76
CA LYS A 193 -4.00 24.53 -13.08
C LYS A 193 -2.81 24.43 -14.05
N ALA A 194 -1.68 23.82 -13.65
CA ALA A 194 -0.47 23.75 -14.48
C ALA A 194 -0.67 23.03 -15.83
N GLY A 195 -1.71 22.21 -15.95
CA GLY A 195 -2.00 21.47 -17.17
C GLY A 195 -1.03 20.32 -17.43
N TYR A 196 -1.11 19.78 -18.63
CA TYR A 196 -0.22 18.71 -19.07
C TYR A 196 0.10 18.83 -20.57
N LEU A 197 1.24 18.28 -20.92
CA LEU A 197 1.70 18.16 -22.29
C LEU A 197 1.48 16.73 -22.77
N GLU A 198 0.69 16.57 -23.83
CA GLU A 198 0.34 15.29 -24.46
C GLU A 198 0.62 15.38 -25.95
N GLN A 199 1.46 14.51 -26.50
CA GLN A 199 1.87 14.53 -27.91
C GLN A 199 2.35 15.92 -28.38
N TRP A 200 3.05 16.65 -27.51
CA TRP A 200 3.54 18.02 -27.70
C TRP A 200 2.45 19.11 -27.74
N GLU A 201 1.19 18.76 -27.49
CA GLU A 201 0.09 19.72 -27.33
C GLU A 201 -0.15 20.03 -25.85
N TYR A 202 -0.25 21.32 -25.53
CA TYR A 202 -0.62 21.76 -24.18
C TYR A 202 -2.13 21.64 -23.97
N LYS A 203 -2.51 21.01 -22.87
CA LYS A 203 -3.90 20.87 -22.44
C LYS A 203 -4.08 21.43 -21.03
N ASN A 204 -5.06 22.31 -20.89
CA ASN A 204 -5.43 22.88 -19.60
C ASN A 204 -6.04 21.83 -18.68
N SER A 205 -5.79 21.97 -17.38
CA SER A 205 -6.43 21.19 -16.34
C SER A 205 -7.42 22.09 -15.60
N TYR A 206 -8.71 21.93 -15.88
CA TYR A 206 -9.78 22.69 -15.21
C TYR A 206 -10.28 21.96 -13.97
N ILE A 207 -10.16 20.65 -13.95
CA ILE A 207 -10.52 19.75 -12.86
C ILE A 207 -9.43 18.68 -12.70
N GLY A 208 -9.41 18.05 -11.56
CA GLY A 208 -8.49 16.93 -11.27
C GLY A 208 -7.11 17.35 -10.80
N THR A 209 -6.38 16.35 -10.32
CA THR A 209 -4.97 16.47 -9.97
C THR A 209 -4.16 15.52 -10.86
N PRO A 210 -2.96 15.92 -11.33
CA PRO A 210 -2.14 15.03 -12.15
C PRO A 210 -1.86 13.71 -11.44
N GLN A 211 -2.27 12.59 -12.01
CA GLN A 211 -1.88 11.27 -11.51
C GLN A 211 -0.36 11.14 -11.65
N GLY A 212 0.37 11.13 -10.52
CA GLY A 212 1.83 11.16 -10.47
C GLY A 212 2.43 12.47 -9.93
N GLY A 213 1.62 13.48 -9.63
CA GLY A 213 2.03 14.64 -8.83
C GLY A 213 2.38 14.22 -7.40
N ILE A 214 3.40 14.84 -6.82
CA ILE A 214 3.89 14.52 -5.46
C ILE A 214 2.88 14.92 -4.38
N ILE A 215 2.18 16.03 -4.59
CA ILE A 215 1.16 16.51 -3.65
C ILE A 215 -0.20 15.84 -3.85
N SER A 216 -0.47 15.21 -5.00
CA SER A 216 -1.79 14.66 -5.31
C SER A 216 -2.31 13.65 -4.27
N PRO A 217 -1.49 12.75 -3.68
CA PRO A 217 -1.96 11.81 -2.66
C PRO A 217 -2.43 12.48 -1.36
N ILE A 218 -1.73 13.51 -0.87
CA ILE A 218 -2.14 14.20 0.36
C ILE A 218 -3.38 15.06 0.11
N LEU A 219 -3.47 15.74 -1.04
CA LEU A 219 -4.66 16.49 -1.42
C LEU A 219 -5.89 15.58 -1.58
N ALA A 220 -5.69 14.38 -2.13
CA ALA A 220 -6.71 13.35 -2.22
C ALA A 220 -7.25 12.94 -0.85
N ASN A 221 -6.37 12.73 0.13
CA ASN A 221 -6.76 12.39 1.50
C ASN A 221 -7.49 13.57 2.18
N VAL A 222 -7.02 14.81 2.02
CA VAL A 222 -7.70 16.01 2.54
C VAL A 222 -9.12 16.14 1.96
N TYR A 223 -9.27 15.87 0.67
CA TYR A 223 -10.57 15.92 0.00
C TYR A 223 -11.53 14.85 0.53
N LEU A 224 -11.07 13.60 0.61
CA LEU A 224 -11.87 12.45 1.04
C LEU A 224 -12.03 12.33 2.57
N ASP A 225 -11.33 13.12 3.36
CA ASP A 225 -11.56 13.23 4.81
C ASP A 225 -12.99 13.70 5.13
N LYS A 226 -13.59 14.48 4.22
CA LYS A 226 -15.01 14.86 4.33
C LYS A 226 -15.94 13.65 4.22
N LEU A 227 -15.63 12.72 3.30
CA LEU A 227 -16.35 11.45 3.19
C LEU A 227 -16.13 10.58 4.44
N ASP A 228 -14.91 10.51 4.95
CA ASP A 228 -14.60 9.73 6.15
C ASP A 228 -15.41 10.23 7.35
N LYS A 229 -15.45 11.54 7.57
CA LYS A 229 -16.24 12.18 8.64
C LYS A 229 -17.74 12.02 8.44
N PHE A 230 -18.22 12.08 7.20
CA PHE A 230 -19.63 11.76 6.89
C PHE A 230 -19.94 10.31 7.27
N MET A 231 -19.10 9.36 6.86
CA MET A 231 -19.29 7.95 7.14
C MET A 231 -19.26 7.62 8.64
N LEU A 232 -18.39 8.24 9.42
CA LEU A 232 -18.37 8.03 10.87
C LEU A 232 -19.66 8.49 11.53
N ARG A 233 -20.16 9.68 11.19
CA ARG A 233 -21.46 10.17 11.68
C ARG A 233 -22.60 9.27 11.23
N TYR A 234 -22.57 8.80 9.97
CA TYR A 234 -23.56 7.86 9.44
C TYR A 234 -23.56 6.54 10.23
N ILE A 235 -22.38 6.02 10.57
CA ILE A 235 -22.20 4.81 11.37
C ILE A 235 -22.79 4.99 12.79
N GLU A 236 -22.59 6.13 13.42
CA GLU A 236 -23.16 6.43 14.74
C GLU A 236 -24.68 6.35 14.73
N THR A 237 -25.33 6.94 13.73
CA THR A 237 -26.79 6.91 13.56
C THR A 237 -27.32 5.54 13.13
N PHE A 238 -26.55 4.80 12.33
CA PHE A 238 -26.91 3.47 11.84
C PHE A 238 -26.83 2.39 12.91
N ASN A 239 -25.83 2.46 13.78
CA ASN A 239 -25.58 1.45 14.81
C ASN A 239 -26.71 1.42 15.84
N LYS A 240 -27.32 0.22 16.01
CA LYS A 240 -28.48 0.02 16.89
C LYS A 240 -28.29 -1.19 17.80
N GLY A 241 -28.76 -1.09 19.03
CA GLY A 241 -28.79 -2.19 20.00
C GLY A 241 -27.40 -2.48 20.65
N LYS A 242 -27.38 -3.13 21.81
CA LYS A 242 -26.13 -3.51 22.52
C LYS A 242 -25.64 -4.92 22.13
N ALA A 243 -26.55 -5.87 21.94
CA ALA A 243 -26.26 -7.26 21.59
C ALA A 243 -27.38 -7.84 20.73
N ARG A 244 -27.03 -8.82 19.88
CA ARG A 244 -28.03 -9.58 19.11
C ARG A 244 -28.94 -10.39 20.04
N GLN A 245 -30.20 -10.53 19.66
CA GLN A 245 -31.15 -11.36 20.33
C GLN A 245 -30.70 -12.83 20.29
N ARG A 246 -30.84 -13.53 21.42
CA ARG A 246 -30.53 -14.97 21.49
C ARG A 246 -31.52 -15.76 20.65
N ASN A 247 -31.03 -16.75 19.91
CA ASN A 247 -31.88 -17.69 19.19
C ASN A 247 -32.81 -18.44 20.19
N PRO A 248 -34.13 -18.39 19.99
CA PRO A 248 -35.10 -19.05 20.87
C PRO A 248 -34.84 -20.55 21.05
N GLU A 249 -34.48 -21.27 19.97
CA GLU A 249 -34.15 -22.69 20.02
C GLU A 249 -32.90 -22.95 20.86
N TYR A 250 -31.85 -22.18 20.63
CA TYR A 250 -30.63 -22.27 21.44
C TYR A 250 -30.95 -22.04 22.95
N LYS A 251 -31.80 -21.06 23.26
CA LYS A 251 -32.21 -20.74 24.62
C LYS A 251 -32.99 -21.92 25.26
N ARG A 252 -33.86 -22.57 24.48
CA ARG A 252 -34.61 -23.76 24.94
C ARG A 252 -33.67 -24.92 25.29
N VAL A 253 -32.72 -25.24 24.39
CA VAL A 253 -31.76 -26.34 24.62
C VAL A 253 -30.81 -26.00 25.76
N ALA A 254 -30.34 -24.75 25.86
CA ALA A 254 -29.51 -24.28 26.97
C ALA A 254 -30.24 -24.42 28.31
N SER A 255 -31.52 -24.01 28.40
CA SER A 255 -32.33 -24.15 29.59
C SER A 255 -32.54 -25.62 30.00
N ARG A 256 -32.78 -26.52 29.01
CA ARG A 256 -32.85 -27.96 29.28
C ARG A 256 -31.56 -28.51 29.87
N LYS A 257 -30.41 -28.13 29.27
CA LYS A 257 -29.09 -28.52 29.75
C LYS A 257 -28.85 -28.03 31.19
N ASP A 258 -29.15 -26.76 31.49
CA ASP A 258 -28.94 -26.17 32.81
C ASP A 258 -29.79 -26.86 33.87
N LYS A 259 -31.05 -27.25 33.56
CA LYS A 259 -31.91 -28.06 34.43
C LYS A 259 -31.28 -29.44 34.72
N ARG A 260 -30.67 -30.10 33.70
CA ARG A 260 -29.97 -31.39 33.89
C ARG A 260 -28.71 -31.26 34.74
N VAL A 261 -27.95 -30.16 34.52
CA VAL A 261 -26.76 -29.87 35.34
C VAL A 261 -27.13 -29.63 36.80
N LYS A 262 -28.24 -28.93 37.08
CA LYS A 262 -28.73 -28.73 38.43
C LYS A 262 -29.17 -30.06 39.06
N LYS A 263 -29.89 -30.94 38.31
CA LYS A 263 -30.24 -32.28 38.78
C LYS A 263 -29.01 -33.14 39.07
N LEU A 264 -28.00 -33.11 38.21
CA LEU A 264 -26.74 -33.84 38.40
C LEU A 264 -26.01 -33.45 39.70
N LYS A 265 -26.07 -32.18 40.09
CA LYS A 265 -25.45 -31.70 41.34
C LYS A 265 -26.12 -32.25 42.60
N ASN A 266 -27.42 -32.51 42.52
CA ASN A 266 -28.22 -32.94 43.67
C ASN A 266 -28.48 -34.47 43.69
N GLU A 267 -28.05 -35.21 42.66
CA GLU A 267 -28.24 -36.66 42.56
C GLU A 267 -27.13 -37.38 43.33
N GLN A 268 -27.53 -38.47 44.06
CA GLN A 268 -26.56 -39.27 44.81
C GLN A 268 -26.27 -40.62 44.13
N ASP A 269 -27.20 -41.13 43.34
CA ASP A 269 -27.12 -42.41 42.65
C ASP A 269 -26.16 -42.30 41.42
N GLU A 270 -25.10 -43.11 41.42
CA GLU A 270 -24.09 -43.09 40.34
C GLU A 270 -24.64 -43.57 38.99
N GLN A 271 -25.58 -44.48 38.94
CA GLN A 271 -26.20 -44.90 37.68
C GLN A 271 -27.01 -43.76 37.07
N LYS A 272 -27.80 -43.05 37.87
CA LYS A 272 -28.56 -41.86 37.43
C LYS A 272 -27.65 -40.70 37.05
N LYS A 273 -26.54 -40.53 37.75
CA LYS A 273 -25.49 -39.55 37.33
C LYS A 273 -24.92 -39.87 35.97
N GLY A 274 -24.68 -41.16 35.65
CA GLY A 274 -24.21 -41.60 34.33
C GLY A 274 -25.19 -41.22 33.22
N VAL A 275 -26.48 -41.47 33.41
CA VAL A 275 -27.53 -41.07 32.46
C VAL A 275 -27.58 -39.56 32.28
N LEU A 276 -27.57 -38.78 33.38
CA LEU A 276 -27.59 -37.31 33.32
C LEU A 276 -26.37 -36.74 32.62
N ARG A 277 -25.16 -37.29 32.83
CA ARG A 277 -23.94 -36.89 32.10
C ARG A 277 -24.09 -37.14 30.60
N SER A 278 -24.67 -38.26 30.19
CA SER A 278 -24.95 -38.59 28.79
C SER A 278 -25.95 -37.61 28.16
N GLU A 279 -27.05 -37.31 28.85
CA GLU A 279 -28.04 -36.31 28.40
C GLU A 279 -27.43 -34.92 28.29
N ILE A 280 -26.63 -34.48 29.25
CA ILE A 280 -25.93 -33.19 29.21
C ILE A 280 -24.97 -33.11 28.01
N ALA A 281 -24.25 -34.20 27.73
CA ALA A 281 -23.36 -34.27 26.57
C ALA A 281 -24.11 -34.20 25.23
N SER A 282 -25.29 -34.84 25.15
CA SER A 282 -26.18 -34.79 23.99
C SER A 282 -26.72 -33.38 23.76
N LEU A 283 -27.29 -32.76 24.80
CA LEU A 283 -27.78 -31.38 24.74
C LEU A 283 -26.67 -30.38 24.41
N HIS A 284 -25.45 -30.61 24.89
CA HIS A 284 -24.30 -29.77 24.54
C HIS A 284 -23.93 -29.88 23.05
N ARG A 285 -23.98 -31.09 22.48
CA ARG A 285 -23.77 -31.29 21.02
C ARG A 285 -24.87 -30.63 20.19
N GLU A 286 -26.12 -30.70 20.64
CA GLU A 286 -27.26 -30.01 20.02
C GLU A 286 -27.07 -28.49 20.04
N MET A 287 -26.69 -27.91 21.19
CA MET A 287 -26.36 -26.47 21.30
C MET A 287 -25.24 -26.05 20.36
N GLN A 288 -24.24 -26.91 20.14
CA GLN A 288 -23.14 -26.59 19.23
C GLN A 288 -23.56 -26.53 17.75
N ARG A 289 -24.68 -27.16 17.38
CA ARG A 289 -25.23 -27.13 16.02
C ARG A 289 -26.09 -25.89 15.75
N LEU A 290 -26.66 -25.31 16.81
CA LEU A 290 -27.56 -24.15 16.70
C LEU A 290 -26.80 -22.84 16.80
N PRO A 291 -27.14 -21.81 15.99
CA PRO A 291 -26.60 -20.46 16.18
C PRO A 291 -27.05 -19.91 17.54
N ALA A 292 -26.11 -19.34 18.31
CA ALA A 292 -26.42 -18.83 19.65
C ALA A 292 -27.29 -17.55 19.63
N THR A 293 -27.20 -16.78 18.56
CA THR A 293 -27.92 -15.52 18.33
C THR A 293 -28.62 -15.56 16.98
N LEU A 294 -29.66 -14.77 16.83
CA LEU A 294 -30.32 -14.59 15.53
C LEU A 294 -29.35 -13.95 14.53
N ASP A 295 -29.33 -14.49 13.33
CA ASP A 295 -28.48 -14.00 12.25
C ASP A 295 -28.95 -12.64 11.75
N MET A 296 -30.27 -12.46 11.63
CA MET A 296 -30.92 -11.20 11.30
C MET A 296 -31.72 -10.73 12.50
N ASP A 297 -31.35 -9.58 13.04
CA ASP A 297 -32.00 -8.95 14.19
C ASP A 297 -32.21 -7.47 13.84
N GLU A 298 -33.44 -7.04 13.65
CA GLU A 298 -33.79 -5.66 13.31
C GLU A 298 -33.39 -4.66 14.41
N ASN A 299 -33.23 -5.15 15.64
CA ASN A 299 -32.83 -4.35 16.77
C ASN A 299 -31.30 -4.30 16.97
N PHE A 300 -30.53 -5.00 16.11
CA PHE A 300 -29.08 -4.97 16.16
C PHE A 300 -28.48 -4.71 14.79
N LYS A 301 -27.99 -3.51 14.60
CA LYS A 301 -27.33 -3.07 13.35
C LYS A 301 -25.93 -2.57 13.64
N ARG A 302 -24.97 -2.90 12.80
CA ARG A 302 -23.59 -2.42 12.85
C ARG A 302 -23.07 -2.15 11.46
N MET A 303 -22.23 -1.13 11.37
CA MET A 303 -21.52 -0.79 10.16
C MET A 303 -20.03 -0.53 10.49
N LYS A 304 -19.13 -1.00 9.63
CA LYS A 304 -17.70 -0.70 9.69
C LYS A 304 -17.25 -0.26 8.31
N TYR A 305 -16.62 0.89 8.23
CA TYR A 305 -16.10 1.49 7.01
C TYR A 305 -14.57 1.48 7.04
N VAL A 306 -13.95 1.13 5.90
CA VAL A 306 -12.50 1.18 5.69
C VAL A 306 -12.23 1.71 4.29
N ARG A 307 -11.34 2.71 4.17
CA ARG A 307 -10.97 3.35 2.91
C ARG A 307 -9.47 3.22 2.63
N TYR A 308 -9.16 3.01 1.37
CA TYR A 308 -7.79 3.05 0.86
C TYR A 308 -7.74 3.88 -0.43
N ALA A 309 -7.31 5.14 -0.35
CA ALA A 309 -7.43 6.14 -1.41
C ALA A 309 -8.91 6.32 -1.85
N ASP A 310 -9.23 6.03 -3.10
CA ASP A 310 -10.56 6.09 -3.69
C ASP A 310 -11.37 4.79 -3.54
N ASP A 311 -10.71 3.67 -3.22
CA ASP A 311 -11.39 2.40 -2.93
C ASP A 311 -11.84 2.33 -1.46
N PHE A 312 -13.06 1.86 -1.20
CA PHE A 312 -13.55 1.62 0.15
C PHE A 312 -14.39 0.36 0.26
N LEU A 313 -14.42 -0.21 1.46
CA LEU A 313 -15.25 -1.38 1.79
C LEU A 313 -16.03 -1.11 3.06
N ILE A 314 -17.34 -1.35 3.01
CA ILE A 314 -18.24 -1.22 4.16
C ILE A 314 -18.77 -2.59 4.52
N CYS A 315 -18.56 -3.00 5.77
CA CYS A 315 -19.13 -4.20 6.36
C CYS A 315 -20.45 -3.84 7.05
N VAL A 316 -21.55 -4.50 6.72
CA VAL A 316 -22.89 -4.18 7.24
C VAL A 316 -23.49 -5.40 7.93
N ILE A 317 -23.94 -5.22 9.16
CA ILE A 317 -24.88 -6.09 9.85
C ILE A 317 -26.25 -5.41 9.78
N GLY A 318 -27.10 -5.88 8.88
CA GLY A 318 -28.40 -5.28 8.56
C GLY A 318 -29.02 -5.96 7.36
N SER A 319 -30.11 -5.38 6.83
CA SER A 319 -30.80 -5.85 5.64
C SER A 319 -30.11 -5.41 4.35
N LYS A 320 -30.46 -6.00 3.20
CA LYS A 320 -30.05 -5.54 1.89
C LYS A 320 -30.58 -4.13 1.58
N ALA A 321 -31.78 -3.81 2.06
CA ALA A 321 -32.38 -2.50 1.94
C ALA A 321 -31.57 -1.42 2.69
N ASP A 322 -31.03 -1.74 3.87
CA ASP A 322 -30.12 -0.86 4.60
C ASP A 322 -28.85 -0.54 3.76
N CYS A 323 -28.33 -1.56 3.05
CA CYS A 323 -27.15 -1.36 2.19
C CYS A 323 -27.48 -0.50 0.95
N GLN A 324 -28.66 -0.70 0.36
CA GLN A 324 -29.12 0.12 -0.78
C GLN A 324 -29.28 1.58 -0.37
N LYS A 325 -29.91 1.82 0.79
CA LYS A 325 -30.04 3.17 1.35
C LYS A 325 -28.67 3.80 1.61
N ALA A 326 -27.77 3.09 2.28
CA ALA A 326 -26.42 3.59 2.54
C ALA A 326 -25.66 3.92 1.24
N LYS A 327 -25.76 3.08 0.21
CA LYS A 327 -25.17 3.35 -1.12
C LYS A 327 -25.72 4.64 -1.72
N GLU A 328 -27.02 4.88 -1.65
CA GLU A 328 -27.67 6.07 -2.19
C GLU A 328 -27.26 7.33 -1.39
N ASP A 329 -27.25 7.25 -0.07
CA ASP A 329 -26.84 8.36 0.79
C ASP A 329 -25.37 8.76 0.54
N ILE A 330 -24.48 7.80 0.33
CA ILE A 330 -23.09 8.04 -0.06
C ILE A 330 -23.00 8.69 -1.44
N LYS A 331 -23.77 8.20 -2.41
CA LYS A 331 -23.83 8.75 -3.77
C LYS A 331 -24.25 10.21 -3.75
N ASN A 332 -25.31 10.54 -3.03
CA ASN A 332 -25.80 11.91 -2.87
C ASN A 332 -24.77 12.81 -2.20
N PHE A 333 -24.15 12.36 -1.10
CA PHE A 333 -23.10 13.10 -0.43
C PHE A 333 -21.91 13.40 -1.37
N LEU A 334 -21.43 12.41 -2.11
CA LEU A 334 -20.33 12.58 -3.06
C LEU A 334 -20.68 13.59 -4.15
N GLN A 335 -21.89 13.53 -4.68
CA GLN A 335 -22.34 14.41 -5.77
C GLN A 335 -22.58 15.85 -5.28
N GLU A 336 -23.25 16.03 -4.16
CA GLU A 336 -23.65 17.34 -3.66
C GLU A 336 -22.49 18.09 -3.02
N GLN A 337 -21.75 17.44 -2.13
CA GLN A 337 -20.71 18.07 -1.31
C GLN A 337 -19.33 18.03 -1.97
N LEU A 338 -19.00 16.95 -2.66
CA LEU A 338 -17.68 16.73 -3.22
C LEU A 338 -17.64 16.81 -4.76
N LYS A 339 -18.77 17.00 -5.43
CA LYS A 339 -18.86 17.04 -6.90
C LYS A 339 -18.21 15.82 -7.58
N LEU A 340 -18.28 14.66 -6.91
CA LEU A 340 -17.75 13.38 -7.36
C LEU A 340 -18.88 12.41 -7.72
N GLN A 341 -18.56 11.42 -8.53
CA GLN A 341 -19.52 10.37 -8.91
C GLN A 341 -19.06 9.01 -8.38
N LEU A 342 -19.99 8.27 -7.77
CA LEU A 342 -19.77 6.89 -7.43
C LEU A 342 -19.77 6.03 -8.73
N SER A 343 -18.88 5.05 -8.82
CA SER A 343 -18.85 4.13 -9.96
C SER A 343 -19.94 3.07 -9.79
N ASP A 344 -21.09 3.22 -10.48
CA ASP A 344 -22.21 2.28 -10.37
C ASP A 344 -21.82 0.85 -10.78
N GLU A 345 -20.94 0.69 -11.79
CA GLU A 345 -20.45 -0.61 -12.29
C GLU A 345 -19.59 -1.36 -11.26
N LYS A 346 -18.84 -0.64 -10.43
CA LYS A 346 -17.92 -1.22 -9.47
C LYS A 346 -18.42 -1.16 -8.03
N THR A 347 -19.48 -0.39 -7.77
CA THR A 347 -20.07 -0.30 -6.44
C THR A 347 -21.11 -1.39 -6.26
N LEU A 348 -20.67 -2.51 -5.70
CA LEU A 348 -21.47 -3.72 -5.55
C LEU A 348 -21.94 -3.89 -4.12
N ILE A 349 -23.11 -4.53 -3.96
CA ILE A 349 -23.61 -5.01 -2.66
C ILE A 349 -23.51 -6.53 -2.69
N THR A 350 -22.50 -7.06 -2.02
CA THR A 350 -22.15 -8.48 -2.03
C THR A 350 -22.57 -9.15 -0.74
N ASN A 351 -23.20 -10.33 -0.83
CA ASN A 351 -23.53 -11.13 0.36
C ASN A 351 -22.24 -11.60 1.03
N ALA A 352 -22.20 -11.64 2.35
CA ALA A 352 -21.00 -12.02 3.10
C ALA A 352 -20.59 -13.50 2.92
N ASN A 353 -21.50 -14.36 2.43
CA ASN A 353 -21.18 -15.74 2.05
C ASN A 353 -20.44 -15.82 0.71
N ASP A 354 -20.62 -14.81 -0.14
CA ASP A 354 -19.85 -14.63 -1.37
C ASP A 354 -18.54 -13.89 -1.08
N THR A 355 -17.78 -13.57 -2.11
CA THR A 355 -16.50 -12.89 -1.97
C THR A 355 -16.56 -11.47 -2.50
N ALA A 356 -16.37 -10.49 -1.63
CA ALA A 356 -16.13 -9.10 -2.02
C ALA A 356 -14.64 -8.91 -2.38
N LYS A 357 -14.36 -8.02 -3.33
CA LYS A 357 -12.98 -7.74 -3.78
C LYS A 357 -12.50 -6.41 -3.21
N PHE A 358 -11.44 -6.46 -2.40
CA PHE A 358 -10.84 -5.25 -1.86
C PHE A 358 -9.32 -5.36 -1.81
N LEU A 359 -8.62 -4.37 -2.38
CA LEU A 359 -7.15 -4.29 -2.42
C LEU A 359 -6.48 -5.61 -2.88
N GLY A 360 -7.05 -6.27 -3.89
CA GLY A 360 -6.50 -7.52 -4.43
C GLY A 360 -6.72 -8.75 -3.57
N PHE A 361 -7.42 -8.66 -2.45
CA PHE A 361 -7.91 -9.79 -1.65
C PHE A 361 -9.37 -10.09 -1.99
N GLU A 362 -9.77 -11.32 -1.79
CA GLU A 362 -11.16 -11.72 -1.66
C GLU A 362 -11.52 -11.73 -0.17
N VAL A 363 -12.58 -11.00 0.17
CA VAL A 363 -13.06 -10.82 1.54
C VAL A 363 -14.40 -11.51 1.69
N THR A 364 -14.52 -12.42 2.66
CA THR A 364 -15.75 -13.13 2.96
C THR A 364 -15.92 -13.31 4.46
N VAL A 365 -17.06 -13.81 4.90
CA VAL A 365 -17.31 -14.15 6.30
C VAL A 365 -17.44 -15.65 6.43
N ARG A 366 -16.68 -16.22 7.35
CA ARG A 366 -16.74 -17.67 7.58
C ARG A 366 -18.08 -18.05 8.21
N SER A 367 -18.83 -18.87 7.50
CA SER A 367 -20.01 -19.55 8.01
C SER A 367 -19.67 -21.05 8.12
N THR A 368 -19.51 -21.56 9.33
CA THR A 368 -19.22 -22.98 9.56
C THR A 368 -19.78 -23.46 10.90
N ASN A 369 -20.42 -24.61 10.87
CA ASN A 369 -20.87 -25.31 12.06
C ASN A 369 -19.82 -26.29 12.63
N LYS A 370 -18.60 -26.30 12.08
CA LYS A 370 -17.53 -27.19 12.56
C LYS A 370 -17.04 -26.75 13.92
N THR A 371 -16.90 -27.73 14.80
CA THR A 371 -16.30 -27.54 16.12
C THR A 371 -14.80 -27.78 16.07
N LYS A 372 -14.06 -27.07 16.89
CA LYS A 372 -12.63 -27.24 17.15
C LYS A 372 -12.44 -27.53 18.62
N LYS A 373 -11.49 -28.37 18.99
CA LYS A 373 -11.12 -28.51 20.40
C LYS A 373 -10.25 -27.29 20.80
N ASP A 374 -10.55 -26.69 21.96
CA ASP A 374 -9.67 -25.68 22.56
C ASP A 374 -8.45 -26.37 23.22
N TYR A 375 -7.60 -25.60 23.88
CA TYR A 375 -6.41 -26.11 24.58
C TYR A 375 -6.72 -27.04 25.75
N ARG A 376 -7.99 -27.06 26.21
CA ARG A 376 -8.50 -27.96 27.25
C ARG A 376 -9.20 -29.20 26.67
N GLY A 377 -9.18 -29.36 25.34
CA GLY A 377 -9.88 -30.44 24.65
C GLY A 377 -11.40 -30.25 24.53
N ILE A 378 -11.94 -29.10 24.96
CA ILE A 378 -13.37 -28.81 24.92
C ILE A 378 -13.74 -28.38 23.48
N PRO A 379 -14.79 -28.98 22.87
CA PRO A 379 -15.28 -28.58 21.57
C PRO A 379 -15.85 -27.16 21.63
N ILE A 380 -15.26 -26.26 20.87
CA ILE A 380 -15.73 -24.89 20.66
C ILE A 380 -16.04 -24.67 19.19
N ARG A 381 -16.94 -23.76 18.85
CA ARG A 381 -17.14 -23.33 17.47
C ARG A 381 -15.91 -22.64 16.94
N SER A 382 -15.47 -23.03 15.77
CA SER A 382 -14.29 -22.41 15.17
C SER A 382 -14.68 -21.17 14.38
N LEU A 383 -14.20 -19.99 14.82
CA LEU A 383 -14.10 -18.76 14.02
C LEU A 383 -15.34 -18.40 13.19
N ASP A 384 -16.55 -18.80 13.64
CA ASP A 384 -17.78 -18.49 12.94
C ASP A 384 -18.03 -16.98 12.93
N HIS A 385 -18.59 -16.48 11.84
CA HIS A 385 -18.87 -15.07 11.59
C HIS A 385 -17.65 -14.10 11.59
N LYS A 386 -16.43 -14.60 11.49
CA LYS A 386 -15.23 -13.74 11.34
C LYS A 386 -14.93 -13.47 9.89
N VAL A 387 -14.48 -12.25 9.62
CA VAL A 387 -13.97 -11.86 8.30
C VAL A 387 -12.73 -12.68 7.98
N VAL A 388 -12.73 -13.26 6.80
CA VAL A 388 -11.66 -14.08 6.21
C VAL A 388 -11.12 -13.37 5.00
N LEU A 389 -9.80 -13.23 4.93
CA LEU A 389 -9.08 -12.69 3.79
C LEU A 389 -8.51 -13.84 2.98
N LEU A 390 -8.79 -13.85 1.69
CA LEU A 390 -8.32 -14.90 0.80
C LEU A 390 -7.41 -14.32 -0.30
N LEU A 391 -6.37 -15.05 -0.62
CA LEU A 391 -5.59 -14.84 -1.83
C LEU A 391 -6.41 -15.41 -3.01
N PRO A 392 -6.79 -14.59 -4.01
CA PRO A 392 -7.49 -15.06 -5.19
C PRO A 392 -6.62 -16.01 -6.02
N PHE A 393 -7.20 -17.10 -6.48
CA PHE A 393 -6.52 -18.06 -7.36
C PHE A 393 -6.05 -17.40 -8.66
N GLU A 394 -6.89 -16.55 -9.25
CA GLU A 394 -6.57 -15.77 -10.45
C GLU A 394 -5.38 -14.82 -10.27
N ALA A 395 -5.15 -14.32 -9.06
CA ALA A 395 -3.98 -13.48 -8.79
C ALA A 395 -2.67 -14.28 -8.93
N MET A 396 -2.65 -15.53 -8.46
CA MET A 396 -1.50 -16.43 -8.64
C MET A 396 -1.30 -16.79 -10.10
N ARG A 397 -2.39 -17.22 -10.78
CA ARG A 397 -2.40 -17.57 -12.20
C ARG A 397 -1.82 -16.45 -13.06
N LYS A 398 -2.34 -15.25 -12.87
CA LYS A 398 -1.87 -14.06 -13.60
C LYS A 398 -0.40 -13.76 -13.32
N LYS A 399 0.05 -13.84 -12.07
CA LYS A 399 1.44 -13.58 -11.72
C LYS A 399 2.42 -14.56 -12.33
N LEU A 400 2.07 -15.85 -12.40
CA LEU A 400 2.90 -16.86 -13.04
C LEU A 400 3.02 -16.62 -14.56
N LEU A 401 1.93 -16.19 -15.21
CA LEU A 401 1.94 -15.78 -16.60
C LEU A 401 2.75 -14.48 -16.81
N ASP A 402 2.51 -13.45 -15.99
CA ASP A 402 3.26 -12.18 -16.06
C ASP A 402 4.78 -12.37 -15.85
N TYR A 403 5.18 -13.42 -15.16
CA TYR A 403 6.59 -13.78 -14.94
C TYR A 403 7.16 -14.71 -16.01
N ASP A 404 6.39 -15.13 -17.01
CA ASP A 404 6.76 -16.16 -17.98
C ASP A 404 7.23 -17.47 -17.32
N ALA A 405 6.73 -17.77 -16.13
CA ALA A 405 7.12 -18.94 -15.37
C ALA A 405 6.27 -20.18 -15.68
N MET A 406 5.12 -19.99 -16.33
CA MET A 406 4.22 -21.06 -16.73
C MET A 406 3.53 -20.79 -18.05
N ARG A 407 3.02 -21.86 -18.66
CA ARG A 407 2.02 -21.85 -19.73
C ARG A 407 0.80 -22.65 -19.31
N ILE A 408 -0.33 -22.35 -19.92
CA ILE A 408 -1.57 -23.09 -19.74
C ILE A 408 -1.73 -24.07 -20.90
N VAL A 409 -1.97 -25.33 -20.56
CA VAL A 409 -2.24 -26.40 -21.52
C VAL A 409 -3.59 -27.00 -21.17
N ILE A 410 -4.42 -27.27 -22.17
CA ILE A 410 -5.68 -27.99 -21.97
C ILE A 410 -5.40 -29.50 -22.17
N LYS A 411 -5.63 -30.29 -21.11
CA LYS A 411 -5.54 -31.77 -21.14
C LYS A 411 -6.87 -32.33 -20.63
N ASP A 412 -7.47 -33.16 -21.40
CA ASP A 412 -8.76 -33.80 -21.10
C ASP A 412 -9.85 -32.76 -20.69
N GLY A 413 -9.89 -31.62 -21.41
CA GLY A 413 -10.83 -30.53 -21.17
C GLY A 413 -10.54 -29.72 -19.91
N LYS A 414 -9.45 -29.98 -19.18
CA LYS A 414 -9.06 -29.25 -17.95
C LYS A 414 -7.81 -28.42 -18.19
N GLU A 415 -7.79 -27.24 -17.53
CA GLU A 415 -6.61 -26.36 -17.49
C GLU A 415 -5.52 -26.98 -16.62
N VAL A 416 -4.35 -27.23 -17.22
CA VAL A 416 -3.14 -27.72 -16.54
C VAL A 416 -2.05 -26.66 -16.64
N TRP A 417 -1.42 -26.37 -15.52
CA TRP A 417 -0.34 -25.42 -15.42
C TRP A 417 1.00 -26.12 -15.60
N GLU A 418 1.69 -25.79 -16.68
CA GLU A 418 3.03 -26.31 -16.96
C GLU A 418 4.07 -25.23 -16.78
N SER A 419 5.10 -25.50 -15.96
CA SER A 419 6.24 -24.61 -15.78
C SER A 419 7.05 -24.46 -17.07
N THR A 420 7.54 -23.25 -17.35
CA THR A 420 8.38 -22.93 -18.52
C THR A 420 9.75 -22.39 -18.09
N SER A 421 10.77 -22.55 -18.93
CA SER A 421 12.03 -21.84 -18.77
C SER A 421 11.84 -20.35 -19.12
N ARG A 422 12.71 -19.49 -18.59
CA ARG A 422 12.72 -18.04 -18.86
C ARG A 422 13.93 -17.67 -19.70
N PRO A 423 13.85 -17.71 -21.03
CA PRO A 423 15.00 -17.57 -21.93
C PRO A 423 15.77 -16.25 -21.73
N TYR A 424 15.08 -15.17 -21.43
CA TYR A 424 15.67 -13.85 -21.22
C TYR A 424 16.61 -13.76 -20.00
N LEU A 425 16.56 -14.75 -19.10
CA LEU A 425 17.47 -14.83 -17.94
C LEU A 425 18.74 -15.67 -18.22
N ARG A 426 18.85 -16.36 -19.36
CA ARG A 426 19.95 -17.29 -19.64
C ARG A 426 21.33 -16.63 -19.63
N SER A 427 21.41 -15.38 -20.11
CA SER A 427 22.64 -14.59 -20.13
C SER A 427 23.03 -13.96 -18.79
N ASN A 428 22.15 -14.04 -17.79
CA ASN A 428 22.44 -13.47 -16.47
C ASN A 428 23.32 -14.42 -15.64
N ASP A 429 24.01 -13.87 -14.65
CA ASP A 429 24.72 -14.66 -13.65
C ASP A 429 23.77 -15.53 -12.80
N ASP A 430 24.25 -16.66 -12.30
CA ASP A 430 23.46 -17.62 -11.50
C ASP A 430 22.84 -16.96 -10.26
N LEU A 431 23.61 -16.09 -9.61
CA LEU A 431 23.13 -15.35 -8.45
C LEU A 431 22.01 -14.35 -8.84
N GLU A 432 22.13 -13.70 -9.99
CA GLU A 432 21.08 -12.80 -10.51
C GLU A 432 19.79 -13.55 -10.83
N ILE A 433 19.92 -14.71 -11.48
CA ILE A 433 18.76 -15.58 -11.79
C ILE A 433 18.07 -15.98 -10.48
N LEU A 434 18.81 -16.54 -9.53
CA LEU A 434 18.26 -16.96 -8.24
C LEU A 434 17.62 -15.81 -7.47
N ASN A 435 18.28 -14.65 -7.43
CA ASN A 435 17.74 -13.45 -6.75
C ASN A 435 16.46 -12.95 -7.42
N ARG A 436 16.31 -13.07 -8.74
CA ARG A 436 15.09 -12.71 -9.46
C ARG A 436 13.92 -13.59 -9.01
N TYR A 437 14.09 -14.91 -9.01
CA TYR A 437 13.07 -15.85 -8.52
C TYR A 437 12.73 -15.60 -7.05
N ASN A 438 13.74 -15.42 -6.20
CA ASN A 438 13.55 -15.11 -4.77
C ASN A 438 12.76 -13.81 -4.54
N SER A 439 13.04 -12.77 -5.31
CA SER A 439 12.35 -11.48 -5.19
C SER A 439 10.87 -11.60 -5.57
N GLU A 440 10.57 -12.36 -6.62
CA GLU A 440 9.21 -12.58 -7.09
C GLU A 440 8.39 -13.46 -6.12
N ILE A 441 8.99 -14.54 -5.61
CA ILE A 441 8.35 -15.41 -4.60
C ILE A 441 8.10 -14.65 -3.30
N ARG A 442 9.09 -13.91 -2.80
CA ARG A 442 8.93 -13.09 -1.58
C ARG A 442 7.94 -11.96 -1.79
N GLY A 443 7.92 -11.35 -2.96
CA GLY A 443 7.01 -10.25 -3.30
C GLY A 443 5.54 -10.65 -3.15
N ILE A 444 5.14 -11.78 -3.73
CA ILE A 444 3.78 -12.27 -3.60
C ILE A 444 3.47 -12.72 -2.16
N TYR A 445 4.40 -13.41 -1.50
CA TYR A 445 4.22 -13.84 -0.12
C TYR A 445 4.09 -12.66 0.83
N ASN A 446 4.97 -11.67 0.75
CA ASN A 446 4.92 -10.48 1.60
C ASN A 446 3.58 -9.74 1.47
N TYR A 447 3.02 -9.68 0.26
CA TYR A 447 1.72 -9.04 0.04
C TYR A 447 0.57 -9.84 0.65
N TYR A 448 0.55 -11.17 0.45
CA TYR A 448 -0.55 -12.04 0.89
C TYR A 448 -0.28 -12.81 2.18
N CYS A 449 0.78 -12.51 2.92
CA CYS A 449 1.15 -13.22 4.15
C CYS A 449 0.07 -13.15 5.26
N ILE A 450 -0.86 -12.19 5.16
CA ILE A 450 -2.02 -12.06 6.05
C ILE A 450 -3.25 -12.84 5.59
N ALA A 451 -3.24 -13.43 4.39
CA ALA A 451 -4.37 -14.21 3.88
C ALA A 451 -4.54 -15.53 4.64
N ASN A 452 -5.79 -15.89 4.90
CA ASN A 452 -6.10 -17.11 5.66
C ASN A 452 -5.73 -18.39 4.90
N ASN A 453 -5.73 -18.34 3.57
CA ASN A 453 -5.35 -19.44 2.67
C ASN A 453 -3.94 -19.25 2.07
N VAL A 454 -3.04 -18.54 2.74
CA VAL A 454 -1.69 -18.24 2.23
C VAL A 454 -0.88 -19.50 1.86
N ASN A 455 -1.23 -20.65 2.43
CA ASN A 455 -0.63 -21.95 2.14
C ASN A 455 -0.81 -22.38 0.67
N ILE A 456 -1.79 -21.85 -0.07
CA ILE A 456 -1.95 -22.13 -1.51
C ILE A 456 -0.75 -21.63 -2.33
N LEU A 457 0.06 -20.72 -1.78
CA LEU A 457 1.33 -20.31 -2.39
C LEU A 457 2.35 -21.43 -2.53
N ASN A 458 2.14 -22.60 -1.88
CA ASN A 458 2.98 -23.77 -2.11
C ASN A 458 2.88 -24.25 -3.58
N SER A 459 1.68 -24.19 -4.18
CA SER A 459 1.48 -24.52 -5.61
C SER A 459 2.18 -23.51 -6.52
N PHE A 460 2.05 -22.22 -6.20
CA PHE A 460 2.79 -21.15 -6.90
C PHE A 460 4.31 -21.39 -6.84
N TYR A 461 4.81 -21.70 -5.65
CA TYR A 461 6.22 -21.97 -5.41
C TYR A 461 6.71 -23.21 -6.20
N GLY A 462 5.89 -24.26 -6.28
CA GLY A 462 6.20 -25.44 -7.08
C GLY A 462 6.49 -25.09 -8.53
N ILE A 463 5.59 -24.33 -9.18
CA ILE A 463 5.77 -23.86 -10.56
C ILE A 463 7.02 -22.95 -10.69
N MET A 464 7.21 -22.00 -9.79
CA MET A 464 8.37 -21.10 -9.82
C MET A 464 9.69 -21.86 -9.66
N LYS A 465 9.74 -22.85 -8.78
CA LYS A 465 10.91 -23.73 -8.54
C LYS A 465 11.25 -24.54 -9.79
N GLU A 466 10.26 -25.19 -10.39
CA GLU A 466 10.46 -25.95 -11.63
C GLU A 466 10.86 -25.05 -12.80
N SER A 467 10.23 -23.88 -12.95
CA SER A 467 10.61 -22.87 -13.94
C SER A 467 12.07 -22.46 -13.79
N MET A 468 12.53 -22.26 -12.55
CA MET A 468 13.93 -21.96 -12.27
C MET A 468 14.84 -23.10 -12.70
N TYR A 469 14.52 -24.36 -12.38
CA TYR A 469 15.30 -25.52 -12.80
C TYR A 469 15.40 -25.61 -14.32
N LYS A 470 14.29 -25.42 -15.03
CA LYS A 470 14.25 -25.37 -16.49
C LYS A 470 15.08 -24.21 -17.06
N THR A 471 15.09 -23.06 -16.38
CA THR A 471 15.91 -21.91 -16.80
C THR A 471 17.40 -22.19 -16.66
N PHE A 472 17.84 -22.80 -15.56
CA PHE A 472 19.22 -23.25 -15.39
C PHE A 472 19.58 -24.37 -16.37
N SER A 473 18.69 -25.35 -16.57
CA SER A 473 18.85 -26.43 -17.57
C SER A 473 19.07 -25.84 -18.96
N SER A 474 18.27 -24.87 -19.35
CA SER A 474 18.38 -24.17 -20.62
C SER A 474 19.66 -23.32 -20.73
N LYS A 475 20.13 -22.71 -19.63
CA LYS A 475 21.38 -21.92 -19.59
C LYS A 475 22.60 -22.81 -19.83
N TYR A 476 22.63 -23.99 -19.21
CA TYR A 476 23.78 -24.90 -19.24
C TYR A 476 23.63 -26.05 -20.23
N GLU A 477 22.62 -25.96 -21.10
CA GLU A 477 22.34 -27.02 -22.12
C GLU A 477 22.37 -28.43 -21.51
N SER A 478 21.76 -28.57 -20.35
CA SER A 478 21.82 -29.77 -19.51
C SER A 478 20.41 -30.23 -19.11
N THR A 479 20.29 -31.42 -18.57
CA THR A 479 19.00 -31.89 -18.04
C THR A 479 18.68 -31.29 -16.68
N VAL A 480 17.39 -31.13 -16.38
CA VAL A 480 16.93 -30.65 -15.05
C VAL A 480 17.50 -31.53 -13.92
N ARG A 481 17.59 -32.84 -14.12
CA ARG A 481 18.15 -33.78 -13.13
C ARG A 481 19.61 -33.46 -12.79
N LYS A 482 20.45 -33.18 -13.80
CA LYS A 482 21.86 -32.78 -13.57
C LYS A 482 21.96 -31.44 -12.85
N ILE A 483 21.09 -30.46 -13.18
CA ILE A 483 21.05 -29.18 -12.50
C ILE A 483 20.67 -29.36 -11.03
N VAL A 484 19.63 -30.13 -10.73
CA VAL A 484 19.22 -30.43 -9.36
C VAL A 484 20.34 -31.09 -8.59
N ASN A 485 21.01 -32.10 -9.15
CA ASN A 485 22.16 -32.76 -8.47
C ASN A 485 23.34 -31.81 -8.20
N LYS A 486 23.60 -30.87 -9.12
CA LYS A 486 24.71 -29.91 -8.98
C LYS A 486 24.43 -28.82 -7.93
N TYR A 487 23.21 -28.28 -7.89
CA TYR A 487 22.90 -27.09 -7.11
C TYR A 487 22.11 -27.36 -5.84
N CYS A 488 21.45 -28.53 -5.71
CA CYS A 488 20.66 -28.84 -4.53
C CYS A 488 21.51 -29.49 -3.43
N LYS A 489 21.57 -28.87 -2.27
CA LYS A 489 22.06 -29.43 -1.01
C LYS A 489 20.88 -29.56 -0.06
N ASP A 490 20.71 -30.72 0.56
CA ASP A 490 19.61 -30.99 1.49
C ASP A 490 18.23 -30.57 0.94
N LYS A 491 17.98 -30.86 -0.34
CA LYS A 491 16.77 -30.50 -1.10
C LYS A 491 16.59 -28.97 -1.31
N ILE A 492 17.57 -28.14 -0.94
CA ILE A 492 17.53 -26.69 -1.10
C ILE A 492 18.47 -26.29 -2.25
N PHE A 493 17.94 -25.59 -3.26
CA PHE A 493 18.75 -25.07 -4.35
C PHE A 493 19.64 -23.94 -3.87
N THR A 494 20.96 -24.07 -4.04
CA THR A 494 21.98 -23.19 -3.50
C THR A 494 22.98 -22.81 -4.57
N VAL A 495 23.23 -21.50 -4.71
CA VAL A 495 24.26 -20.92 -5.57
C VAL A 495 25.40 -20.39 -4.69
N ARG A 496 26.63 -20.79 -4.99
CA ARG A 496 27.84 -20.27 -4.39
C ARG A 496 28.38 -19.11 -5.22
N TYR A 497 28.82 -18.05 -4.57
CA TYR A 497 29.43 -16.91 -5.22
C TYR A 497 30.50 -16.28 -4.35
N GLN A 498 31.46 -15.59 -4.97
CA GLN A 498 32.44 -14.80 -4.22
C GLN A 498 31.97 -13.36 -4.04
N ASN A 499 32.10 -12.83 -2.84
CA ASN A 499 31.91 -11.41 -2.61
C ASN A 499 33.16 -10.63 -3.07
N LYS A 500 33.10 -9.29 -3.00
CA LYS A 500 34.21 -8.42 -3.41
C LYS A 500 35.50 -8.58 -2.60
N LYS A 501 35.41 -9.21 -1.42
CA LYS A 501 36.55 -9.52 -0.56
C LYS A 501 37.19 -10.89 -0.86
N GLY A 502 36.66 -11.61 -1.86
CA GLY A 502 37.10 -12.96 -2.20
C GLY A 502 36.49 -14.08 -1.32
N GLU A 503 35.61 -13.73 -0.39
CA GLU A 503 34.98 -14.73 0.49
C GLU A 503 33.86 -15.47 -0.23
N TRP A 504 33.81 -16.79 -0.08
CA TRP A 504 32.74 -17.62 -0.62
C TRP A 504 31.48 -17.52 0.23
N LEU A 505 30.38 -17.14 -0.40
CA LEU A 505 29.06 -17.04 0.19
C LEU A 505 28.07 -17.94 -0.54
N GLU A 506 27.02 -18.32 0.17
CA GLU A 506 25.94 -19.13 -0.38
C GLU A 506 24.63 -18.34 -0.39
N ARG A 507 23.87 -18.50 -1.46
CA ARG A 507 22.50 -17.99 -1.59
C ARG A 507 21.56 -19.13 -1.92
N THR A 508 20.49 -19.27 -1.14
CA THR A 508 19.50 -20.34 -1.31
C THR A 508 18.23 -19.82 -1.98
N LEU A 509 17.54 -20.70 -2.67
CA LEU A 509 16.14 -20.46 -3.06
C LEU A 509 15.31 -20.33 -1.78
N TYR A 510 14.30 -19.45 -1.81
CA TYR A 510 13.38 -19.26 -0.69
C TYR A 510 12.79 -20.61 -0.24
N HIS A 511 12.91 -20.92 1.04
CA HIS A 511 12.45 -22.18 1.65
C HIS A 511 11.77 -21.99 3.01
N GLY A 512 11.46 -20.74 3.39
CA GLY A 512 10.83 -20.40 4.67
C GLY A 512 9.37 -20.85 4.83
N GLY A 513 8.77 -21.43 3.76
CA GLY A 513 7.36 -21.83 3.74
C GLY A 513 6.40 -20.64 3.68
N PHE A 514 5.10 -20.94 3.54
CA PHE A 514 4.05 -19.93 3.39
C PHE A 514 3.07 -20.07 4.55
N ARG A 515 3.38 -19.42 5.65
CA ARG A 515 2.56 -19.41 6.87
C ARG A 515 1.90 -18.06 7.05
N LEU A 516 0.72 -18.08 7.66
CA LEU A 516 0.02 -16.87 8.06
C LEU A 516 0.90 -16.05 9.01
N ASN A 517 1.23 -14.84 8.62
CA ASN A 517 1.97 -13.90 9.47
C ASN A 517 0.98 -13.12 10.34
N LYS A 518 0.90 -13.48 11.63
CA LYS A 518 0.02 -12.81 12.58
C LYS A 518 0.52 -11.40 12.96
N GLU A 519 1.81 -11.18 12.94
CA GLU A 519 2.42 -9.89 13.28
C GLU A 519 2.12 -8.82 12.22
N ALA A 520 2.09 -9.20 10.94
CA ALA A 520 1.69 -8.30 9.87
C ALA A 520 0.21 -7.86 9.94
N ARG A 521 -0.60 -8.50 10.81
CA ARG A 521 -1.99 -8.10 11.11
C ARG A 521 -2.09 -7.10 12.26
N ILE A 522 -0.99 -6.75 12.90
CA ILE A 522 -0.98 -5.75 13.96
C ILE A 522 -1.32 -4.41 13.31
N ASP A 523 -2.42 -3.82 13.76
CA ASP A 523 -2.83 -2.49 13.36
C ASP A 523 -1.95 -1.45 14.07
N ASN A 524 -0.86 -1.07 13.42
CA ASN A 524 0.02 0.00 13.88
C ASN A 524 -0.53 1.40 13.55
N ALA A 525 -1.78 1.51 13.13
CA ALA A 525 -2.41 2.76 12.74
C ALA A 525 -2.45 3.80 13.88
N HIS A 526 -2.38 3.34 15.12
CA HIS A 526 -2.33 4.21 16.30
C HIS A 526 -0.91 4.72 16.66
N ILE A 527 0.11 4.20 16.00
CA ILE A 527 1.46 4.76 16.15
C ILE A 527 1.48 6.05 15.35
N MET A 528 1.19 7.17 16.02
CA MET A 528 1.49 8.48 15.46
C MET A 528 2.95 8.48 15.02
N PRO A 529 3.28 8.99 13.82
CA PRO A 529 4.66 9.24 13.48
C PRO A 529 5.19 10.24 14.52
N ASN A 530 5.80 9.72 15.58
CA ASN A 530 6.49 10.56 16.52
C ASN A 530 7.64 11.17 15.75
N TYR A 531 7.45 12.45 15.46
CA TYR A 531 8.48 13.36 15.02
C TYR A 531 9.09 13.03 13.64
N TYR A 532 9.13 14.07 12.83
CA TYR A 532 9.90 14.12 11.59
C TYR A 532 11.39 14.06 11.94
N GLY A 533 11.88 12.88 12.29
CA GLY A 533 13.30 12.63 12.47
C GLY A 533 14.01 12.73 11.12
N MET A 534 14.93 13.64 10.98
CA MET A 534 15.71 13.81 9.75
C MET A 534 17.05 13.11 9.92
N GLU A 535 17.18 11.96 9.28
CA GLU A 535 18.51 11.38 9.08
C GLU A 535 19.34 12.31 8.21
N SER A 536 20.44 12.86 8.73
CA SER A 536 21.39 13.59 7.91
C SER A 536 21.98 12.60 6.87
N THR A 537 21.58 12.74 5.62
CA THR A 537 22.17 11.91 4.57
C THR A 537 23.48 12.52 4.08
N SER A 538 24.37 11.65 3.61
CA SER A 538 25.64 12.05 3.03
C SER A 538 25.50 12.95 1.78
N LEU A 539 24.34 13.02 1.14
CA LEU A 539 24.11 13.79 -0.10
C LEU A 539 24.30 15.29 0.12
N MET A 540 23.59 15.86 1.09
CA MET A 540 23.70 17.30 1.37
C MET A 540 25.03 17.66 2.03
N ALA A 541 25.56 16.79 2.90
CA ALA A 541 26.91 16.99 3.47
C ALA A 541 27.98 17.06 2.38
N ARG A 542 27.89 16.20 1.36
CA ARG A 542 28.82 16.19 0.22
C ARG A 542 28.70 17.42 -0.67
N LEU A 543 27.49 17.93 -0.91
CA LEU A 543 27.30 19.20 -1.63
C LEU A 543 27.85 20.40 -0.84
N LYS A 544 27.66 20.40 0.50
CA LYS A 544 28.14 21.47 1.40
C LYS A 544 29.64 21.38 1.68
N ALA A 545 30.29 20.28 1.37
CA ALA A 545 31.74 20.11 1.57
C ALA A 545 32.58 20.94 0.59
N HIS A 546 31.96 21.53 -0.45
CA HIS A 546 32.59 22.34 -1.49
C HIS A 546 33.82 21.69 -2.19
N LYS A 547 34.09 20.40 -1.96
CA LYS A 547 35.23 19.66 -2.50
C LYS A 547 34.78 18.62 -3.54
N CYS A 548 35.22 18.80 -4.78
CA CYS A 548 34.93 17.89 -5.88
C CYS A 548 35.44 16.46 -5.60
N GLU A 549 34.58 15.47 -5.61
CA GLU A 549 34.96 14.07 -5.36
C GLU A 549 35.76 13.43 -6.50
N TYR A 550 35.86 14.09 -7.66
CA TYR A 550 36.59 13.60 -8.83
C TYR A 550 37.94 14.24 -9.00
N CYS A 551 38.04 15.57 -8.94
CA CYS A 551 39.30 16.29 -9.16
C CYS A 551 39.87 16.99 -7.90
N GLY A 552 39.12 16.99 -6.79
CA GLY A 552 39.52 17.61 -5.52
C GLY A 552 39.39 19.14 -5.49
N ALA A 553 39.00 19.83 -6.58
CA ALA A 553 38.86 21.28 -6.64
C ALA A 553 37.78 21.78 -5.68
N GLU A 554 37.99 22.91 -5.05
CA GLU A 554 37.04 23.62 -4.22
C GLU A 554 36.20 24.56 -5.08
N ASP A 555 34.91 24.23 -5.22
CA ASP A 555 33.98 24.98 -6.07
C ASP A 555 32.53 24.69 -5.68
N ASN A 556 31.58 25.37 -6.31
CA ASN A 556 30.17 25.04 -6.25
C ASN A 556 29.89 23.67 -6.87
N LEU A 557 29.45 22.73 -6.07
CA LEU A 557 29.27 21.35 -6.51
C LEU A 557 27.90 21.10 -7.13
N LYS A 558 27.91 20.24 -8.16
CA LYS A 558 26.72 19.63 -8.75
C LYS A 558 26.69 18.15 -8.39
N MET A 559 25.55 17.65 -7.96
CA MET A 559 25.37 16.22 -7.72
C MET A 559 25.02 15.52 -9.02
N MET A 560 25.94 14.71 -9.51
CA MET A 560 25.68 13.84 -10.64
C MET A 560 24.97 12.58 -10.18
N HIS A 561 23.93 12.16 -10.90
CA HIS A 561 23.13 10.97 -10.65
C HIS A 561 23.15 10.01 -11.85
N VAL A 562 23.31 8.73 -11.59
CA VAL A 562 23.12 7.68 -12.59
C VAL A 562 21.87 6.87 -12.27
N ARG A 563 21.15 6.43 -13.31
CA ARG A 563 19.91 5.66 -13.14
C ARG A 563 20.16 4.31 -12.47
N LYS A 564 21.17 3.58 -12.92
CA LYS A 564 21.58 2.28 -12.36
C LYS A 564 23.09 2.14 -12.44
N LEU A 565 23.72 1.62 -11.38
CA LEU A 565 25.15 1.36 -11.37
C LEU A 565 25.57 0.31 -12.41
N LYS A 566 24.71 -0.65 -12.71
CA LYS A 566 24.96 -1.67 -13.73
C LYS A 566 25.03 -1.13 -15.17
N ASP A 567 24.51 0.08 -15.39
CA ASP A 567 24.57 0.72 -16.70
C ASP A 567 25.97 1.34 -16.96
N LEU A 568 26.81 1.44 -15.92
CA LEU A 568 28.18 1.93 -15.99
C LEU A 568 29.12 0.81 -16.47
N LYS A 569 29.90 1.08 -17.51
CA LYS A 569 30.82 0.12 -18.13
C LYS A 569 32.20 0.08 -17.46
N GLY A 570 32.50 1.01 -16.54
CA GLY A 570 33.80 1.14 -15.88
C GLY A 570 34.92 1.57 -16.82
N LYS A 571 34.61 2.18 -17.97
CA LYS A 571 35.62 2.66 -18.92
C LYS A 571 36.27 3.93 -18.42
N GLU A 572 35.46 4.86 -17.97
CA GLU A 572 35.88 6.17 -17.50
C GLU A 572 36.27 6.16 -16.00
N ALA A 573 37.18 7.04 -15.59
CA ALA A 573 37.64 7.12 -14.21
C ALA A 573 36.52 7.44 -13.22
N TRP A 574 35.56 8.29 -13.59
CA TRP A 574 34.41 8.61 -12.77
C TRP A 574 33.44 7.42 -12.63
N GLU A 575 33.26 6.60 -13.68
CA GLU A 575 32.47 5.35 -13.59
C GLU A 575 33.12 4.38 -12.62
N LYS A 576 34.47 4.18 -12.73
CA LYS A 576 35.23 3.33 -11.81
C LYS A 576 35.08 3.80 -10.36
N LEU A 577 35.11 5.12 -10.13
CA LEU A 577 34.93 5.70 -8.80
C LEU A 577 33.52 5.43 -8.23
N MET A 578 32.47 5.59 -9.03
CA MET A 578 31.09 5.32 -8.62
C MET A 578 30.84 3.84 -8.38
N ILE A 579 31.38 2.96 -9.22
CA ILE A 579 31.31 1.51 -9.08
C ILE A 579 32.07 1.06 -7.81
N ALA A 580 33.29 1.55 -7.59
CA ALA A 580 34.09 1.22 -6.42
C ALA A 580 33.40 1.63 -5.10
N ARG A 581 32.79 2.82 -5.07
CA ARG A 581 32.04 3.32 -3.92
C ARG A 581 30.63 2.76 -3.81
N GLN A 582 30.15 2.01 -4.80
CA GLN A 582 28.76 1.50 -4.90
C GLN A 582 27.70 2.59 -4.74
N ARG A 583 27.97 3.78 -5.25
CA ARG A 583 27.08 4.93 -5.13
C ARG A 583 26.57 5.36 -6.50
N LYS A 584 25.26 5.62 -6.58
CA LYS A 584 24.62 6.18 -7.79
C LYS A 584 24.85 7.68 -7.95
N THR A 585 25.60 8.31 -7.05
CA THR A 585 25.80 9.75 -7.00
C THR A 585 27.27 10.10 -6.75
N ILE A 586 27.72 11.19 -7.38
CA ILE A 586 29.03 11.79 -7.14
C ILE A 586 28.89 13.31 -7.13
N ALA A 587 29.50 14.00 -6.14
CA ALA A 587 29.51 15.46 -6.07
C ALA A 587 30.73 15.98 -6.84
N VAL A 588 30.49 16.75 -7.89
CA VAL A 588 31.55 17.22 -8.80
C VAL A 588 31.44 18.72 -9.08
N CYS A 589 32.58 19.37 -9.32
CA CYS A 589 32.58 20.77 -9.79
C CYS A 589 32.00 20.89 -11.18
N GLU A 590 31.67 22.09 -11.60
CA GLU A 590 31.03 22.36 -12.89
C GLU A 590 31.86 21.86 -14.08
N LYS A 591 33.18 22.06 -14.04
CA LYS A 591 34.12 21.60 -15.10
C LYS A 591 34.04 20.06 -15.24
N CYS A 592 34.10 19.33 -14.13
CA CYS A 592 34.01 17.87 -14.15
C CYS A 592 32.62 17.39 -14.58
N TYR A 593 31.56 18.06 -14.14
CA TYR A 593 30.20 17.76 -14.56
C TYR A 593 30.02 17.89 -16.07
N ASN A 594 30.47 19.00 -16.65
CA ASN A 594 30.40 19.25 -18.10
C ASN A 594 31.23 18.21 -18.89
N LYS A 595 32.44 17.90 -18.42
CA LYS A 595 33.30 16.86 -19.03
C LYS A 595 32.62 15.50 -19.07
N ILE A 596 31.99 15.08 -17.97
CA ILE A 596 31.29 13.79 -17.88
C ILE A 596 30.09 13.74 -18.84
N HIS A 597 29.38 14.83 -19.02
CA HIS A 597 28.21 14.92 -19.91
C HIS A 597 28.58 15.33 -21.37
N GLY A 598 29.87 15.42 -21.72
CA GLY A 598 30.30 15.79 -23.08
C GLY A 598 29.87 17.21 -23.49
N LYS A 599 29.61 18.10 -22.52
CA LYS A 599 29.30 19.50 -22.76
C LYS A 599 30.61 20.27 -22.80
N LYS A 600 30.83 20.97 -23.92
CA LYS A 600 31.96 21.93 -24.07
C LYS A 600 31.78 23.14 -23.17
#